data_a6210b3b7b2edfb05c63f6ecd5e01de0
#
_entry.id   a6210b3b7b2edfb05c63f6ecd5e01de0
#
_cell.length_a   1.000
_cell.length_b   1.000
_cell.length_c   1.000
_cell.angle_alpha   90.00
_cell.angle_beta   90.00
_cell.angle_gamma   90.00
#
_symmetry.space_group_name_H-M   'P 1'
#
loop_
_entity.id
_entity.type
_entity.pdbx_description
1 polymer ?
#
loop_
_entity_poly.entity_id
_entity_poly.type
_entity_poly.pdbx_seq_one_letter_code
_entity_poly.pdbx_strand_id
1 'polypeptide(L)'
;LKKSLWMRVFSAAVLNDSKRFKKDYEKKVVKVLVRSPLYEEGMTDDEILSVHGILSYAQVMEWKGPLLYKLKGGQEYIEDKAREKEYEIDTSQNQYGTVINSQTLERAFPVSIKGVQRIVTIENKANYEEMKYREDTLYLFCHGFYSPKERIFLKRLMEVAEGEIQYFHWGDMDMGGIRIFRFNK
;
A
#
# COMPACT_ATOMS: atom_id res chain seq x y z
N LEU A 1 -1.45 -10.40 12.22
CA LEU A 1 -1.34 -8.96 11.87
C LEU A 1 -1.99 -8.13 12.97
N LYS A 2 -1.25 -7.22 13.63
CA LYS A 2 -1.85 -6.25 14.55
C LYS A 2 -2.86 -5.41 13.74
N LYS A 3 -4.11 -5.35 14.22
CA LYS A 3 -5.19 -4.62 13.55
C LYS A 3 -4.86 -3.13 13.57
N SER A 4 -4.68 -2.53 12.40
CA SER A 4 -4.53 -1.08 12.29
C SER A 4 -5.85 -0.39 12.60
N LEU A 5 -5.81 0.73 13.31
CA LEU A 5 -6.98 1.53 13.68
C LEU A 5 -6.86 2.94 13.12
N TRP A 6 -7.98 3.49 12.69
CA TRP A 6 -8.04 4.93 12.41
C TRP A 6 -7.74 5.73 13.67
N MET A 7 -6.95 6.79 13.55
CA MET A 7 -6.53 7.63 14.68
C MET A 7 -7.70 8.08 15.55
N ARG A 8 -8.84 8.45 14.95
CA ARG A 8 -10.03 8.84 15.72
C ARG A 8 -10.67 7.67 16.46
N VAL A 9 -10.67 6.49 15.85
CA VAL A 9 -11.18 5.26 16.48
C VAL A 9 -10.26 4.84 17.63
N PHE A 10 -8.95 4.87 17.40
CA PHE A 10 -7.95 4.64 18.44
C PHE A 10 -8.11 5.61 19.61
N SER A 11 -8.24 6.91 19.32
CA SER A 11 -8.41 7.95 20.33
C SER A 11 -9.68 7.75 21.15
N ALA A 12 -10.81 7.44 20.51
CA ALA A 12 -12.06 7.16 21.20
C ALA A 12 -11.97 5.92 22.11
N ALA A 13 -11.36 4.85 21.62
CA ALA A 13 -11.23 3.60 22.35
C ALA A 13 -10.30 3.69 23.57
N VAL A 14 -9.23 4.49 23.48
CA VAL A 14 -8.19 4.56 24.52
C VAL A 14 -8.38 5.75 25.47
N LEU A 15 -8.88 6.87 24.95
CA LEU A 15 -8.94 8.15 25.65
C LEU A 15 -10.38 8.63 25.89
N ASN A 16 -11.39 7.87 25.48
CA ASN A 16 -12.81 8.22 25.52
C ASN A 16 -13.16 9.56 24.82
N ASP A 17 -12.29 9.99 23.88
CA ASP A 17 -12.47 11.21 23.07
C ASP A 17 -11.77 11.02 21.73
N SER A 18 -12.54 11.14 20.64
CA SER A 18 -12.04 10.89 19.27
C SER A 18 -10.98 11.89 18.76
N LYS A 19 -10.82 13.04 19.41
CA LYS A 19 -9.90 14.11 19.00
C LYS A 19 -8.71 14.27 19.94
N ARG A 20 -8.79 13.73 21.14
CA ARG A 20 -7.82 13.96 22.23
C ARG A 20 -6.42 13.47 21.87
N PHE A 21 -6.30 12.33 21.21
CA PHE A 21 -5.01 11.81 20.80
C PHE A 21 -4.26 12.82 19.91
N LYS A 22 -4.90 13.29 18.84
CA LYS A 22 -4.29 14.27 17.92
C LYS A 22 -3.90 15.55 18.63
N LYS A 23 -4.78 16.06 19.51
CA LYS A 23 -4.58 17.33 20.20
C LYS A 23 -3.46 17.28 21.24
N ASP A 24 -3.44 16.24 22.09
CA ASP A 24 -2.67 16.25 23.32
C ASP A 24 -1.48 15.27 23.33
N TYR A 25 -1.52 14.24 22.47
CA TYR A 25 -0.59 13.10 22.55
C TYR A 25 0.19 12.83 21.27
N GLU A 26 -0.31 13.15 20.08
CA GLU A 26 0.31 12.81 18.79
C GLU A 26 1.81 13.11 18.78
N LYS A 27 2.19 14.36 19.00
CA LYS A 27 3.59 14.81 19.00
C LYS A 27 4.46 14.12 20.07
N LYS A 28 3.87 13.79 21.21
CA LYS A 28 4.58 13.07 22.30
C LYS A 28 4.83 11.61 21.93
N VAL A 29 3.82 10.97 21.34
CA VAL A 29 3.91 9.58 20.88
C VAL A 29 4.90 9.46 19.73
N VAL A 30 4.83 10.34 18.73
CA VAL A 30 5.79 10.37 17.62
C VAL A 30 7.23 10.48 18.14
N LYS A 31 7.52 11.39 19.11
CA LYS A 31 8.86 11.51 19.73
C LYS A 31 9.36 10.23 20.39
N VAL A 32 8.49 9.35 20.82
CA VAL A 32 8.85 8.04 21.35
C VAL A 32 9.06 7.05 20.22
N LEU A 33 8.17 7.07 19.23
CA LEU A 33 8.16 6.12 18.11
C LEU A 33 9.36 6.28 17.15
N VAL A 34 9.98 7.46 17.07
CA VAL A 34 11.24 7.64 16.32
C VAL A 34 12.41 6.80 16.87
N ARG A 35 12.27 6.17 18.03
CA ARG A 35 13.24 5.22 18.57
C ARG A 35 12.93 3.76 18.22
N SER A 36 11.82 3.54 17.53
CA SER A 36 11.39 2.21 17.11
C SER A 36 12.24 1.70 15.93
N PRO A 37 12.49 0.39 15.83
CA PRO A 37 13.13 -0.21 14.66
C PRO A 37 12.29 -0.11 13.36
N LEU A 38 11.02 0.35 13.46
CA LEU A 38 10.16 0.60 12.31
C LEU A 38 10.27 2.04 11.79
N TYR A 39 11.01 2.90 12.49
CA TYR A 39 11.24 4.27 12.05
C TYR A 39 12.38 4.33 11.04
N GLU A 40 12.17 5.10 9.98
CA GLU A 40 13.22 5.50 9.04
C GLU A 40 13.30 7.03 9.02
N GLU A 41 14.52 7.54 8.92
CA GLU A 41 14.75 8.99 8.82
C GLU A 41 14.14 9.55 7.53
N GLY A 42 13.37 10.62 7.66
CA GLY A 42 12.58 11.21 6.57
C GLY A 42 11.09 10.89 6.62
N MET A 43 10.66 9.94 7.46
CA MET A 43 9.24 9.67 7.68
C MET A 43 8.55 10.89 8.28
N THR A 44 7.38 11.22 7.75
CA THR A 44 6.43 12.17 8.35
C THR A 44 5.80 11.60 9.62
N ASP A 45 5.22 12.45 10.46
CA ASP A 45 4.49 12.01 11.67
C ASP A 45 3.40 10.98 11.34
N ASP A 46 2.69 11.18 10.23
CA ASP A 46 1.62 10.29 9.76
C ASP A 46 2.15 8.92 9.31
N GLU A 47 3.30 8.88 8.64
CA GLU A 47 3.97 7.63 8.26
C GLU A 47 4.49 6.89 9.48
N ILE A 48 5.09 7.59 10.45
CA ILE A 48 5.54 7.00 11.73
C ILE A 48 4.36 6.34 12.45
N LEU A 49 3.23 7.03 12.56
CA LEU A 49 2.03 6.48 13.17
C LEU A 49 1.47 5.29 12.38
N SER A 50 1.48 5.38 11.05
CA SER A 50 0.99 4.35 10.14
C SER A 50 1.74 3.03 10.30
N VAL A 51 3.08 3.04 10.31
CA VAL A 51 3.89 1.82 10.49
C VAL A 51 3.67 1.18 11.86
N HIS A 52 3.17 1.95 12.84
CA HIS A 52 2.78 1.46 14.17
C HIS A 52 1.28 1.12 14.30
N GLY A 53 0.53 1.19 13.18
CA GLY A 53 -0.87 0.78 13.13
C GLY A 53 -1.89 1.86 13.51
N ILE A 54 -1.50 3.13 13.60
CA ILE A 54 -2.40 4.28 13.83
C ILE A 54 -2.53 5.04 12.51
N LEU A 55 -3.70 4.97 11.86
CA LEU A 55 -3.92 5.51 10.52
C LEU A 55 -4.58 6.90 10.58
N SER A 56 -3.96 7.87 9.94
CA SER A 56 -4.49 9.24 9.80
C SER A 56 -4.96 9.55 8.38
N TYR A 57 -4.49 8.79 7.38
CA TYR A 57 -4.84 8.94 5.97
C TYR A 57 -5.28 7.62 5.34
N ALA A 58 -6.00 7.71 4.23
CA ALA A 58 -6.40 6.54 3.47
C ALA A 58 -5.19 5.92 2.75
N GLN A 59 -4.92 4.65 3.06
CA GLN A 59 -3.91 3.87 2.35
C GLN A 59 -4.51 3.40 1.03
N VAL A 60 -3.83 3.68 -0.05
CA VAL A 60 -4.25 3.32 -1.40
C VAL A 60 -3.07 2.75 -2.17
N MET A 61 -3.34 1.80 -3.05
CA MET A 61 -2.36 1.34 -4.02
C MET A 61 -2.81 1.78 -5.41
N GLU A 62 -1.89 2.31 -6.16
CA GLU A 62 -2.15 2.78 -7.51
C GLU A 62 -1.11 2.25 -8.49
N TRP A 63 -1.59 1.74 -9.64
CA TRP A 63 -0.71 1.22 -10.69
C TRP A 63 -1.26 1.43 -12.09
N LYS A 64 -0.37 1.41 -13.09
CA LYS A 64 -0.67 1.27 -14.53
C LYS A 64 0.05 0.03 -15.05
N GLY A 65 -0.65 -0.83 -15.78
CA GLY A 65 -0.12 -2.06 -16.32
C GLY A 65 -0.98 -3.27 -15.99
N PRO A 66 -0.68 -4.43 -16.59
CA PRO A 66 -1.47 -5.63 -16.40
C PRO A 66 -1.22 -6.25 -15.03
N LEU A 67 -2.30 -6.43 -14.28
CA LEU A 67 -2.32 -7.16 -13.02
C LEU A 67 -3.65 -7.88 -12.89
N LEU A 68 -3.61 -9.19 -12.72
CA LEU A 68 -4.74 -10.00 -12.30
C LEU A 68 -4.68 -10.20 -10.79
N TYR A 69 -5.75 -9.86 -10.08
CA TYR A 69 -5.85 -10.12 -8.65
C TYR A 69 -7.21 -10.70 -8.26
N LYS A 70 -7.22 -11.50 -7.20
CA LYS A 70 -8.45 -11.96 -6.55
C LYS A 70 -8.82 -11.01 -5.43
N LEU A 71 -10.11 -10.68 -5.36
CA LEU A 71 -10.70 -9.91 -4.28
C LEU A 71 -11.60 -10.84 -3.46
N LYS A 72 -11.26 -11.02 -2.19
CA LYS A 72 -12.09 -11.75 -1.24
C LYS A 72 -13.11 -10.81 -0.61
N GLY A 73 -14.37 -11.16 -0.69
CA GLY A 73 -15.41 -10.32 -0.08
C GLY A 73 -16.81 -10.85 -0.30
N GLY A 74 -17.68 -10.56 0.69
CA GLY A 74 -19.04 -11.06 0.70
C GLY A 74 -19.15 -12.52 1.16
N GLN A 75 -20.38 -12.98 1.34
CA GLN A 75 -20.68 -14.37 1.63
C GLN A 75 -21.57 -14.93 0.52
N GLU A 76 -21.22 -16.10 0.05
CA GLU A 76 -22.03 -16.92 -0.84
C GLU A 76 -22.47 -18.15 -0.06
N TYR A 77 -23.74 -18.54 -0.19
CA TYR A 77 -24.28 -19.75 0.43
C TYR A 77 -24.40 -20.82 -0.64
N ILE A 78 -23.61 -21.89 -0.49
CA ILE A 78 -23.66 -23.07 -1.36
C ILE A 78 -23.98 -24.26 -0.46
N GLU A 79 -25.08 -24.97 -0.72
CA GLU A 79 -25.56 -26.10 0.09
C GLU A 79 -25.63 -25.77 1.60
N ASP A 80 -26.24 -24.62 1.94
CA ASP A 80 -26.38 -24.09 3.31
C ASP A 80 -25.06 -23.82 4.07
N LYS A 81 -23.93 -23.83 3.36
CA LYS A 81 -22.63 -23.46 3.91
C LYS A 81 -22.20 -22.07 3.40
N ALA A 82 -21.90 -21.19 4.34
CA ALA A 82 -21.33 -19.88 4.01
C ALA A 82 -19.91 -20.04 3.46
N ARG A 83 -19.66 -19.57 2.24
CA ARG A 83 -18.33 -19.44 1.67
C ARG A 83 -17.98 -17.99 1.42
N GLU A 84 -16.72 -17.65 1.58
CA GLU A 84 -16.24 -16.34 1.17
C GLU A 84 -16.24 -16.25 -0.36
N LYS A 85 -16.90 -15.24 -0.91
CA LYS A 85 -16.98 -15.04 -2.35
C LYS A 85 -15.67 -14.44 -2.85
N GLU A 86 -15.12 -15.00 -3.93
CA GLU A 86 -13.91 -14.50 -4.58
C GLU A 86 -14.27 -13.96 -5.97
N TYR A 87 -13.66 -12.82 -6.32
CA TYR A 87 -13.78 -12.18 -7.63
C TYR A 87 -12.41 -12.07 -8.25
N GLU A 88 -12.29 -12.40 -9.54
CA GLU A 88 -11.08 -12.11 -10.31
C GLU A 88 -11.25 -10.76 -11.00
N ILE A 89 -10.26 -9.91 -10.86
CA ILE A 89 -10.22 -8.57 -11.45
C ILE A 89 -8.94 -8.45 -12.27
N ASP A 90 -9.12 -8.27 -13.58
CA ASP A 90 -8.04 -8.06 -14.53
C ASP A 90 -7.96 -6.57 -14.88
N THR A 91 -6.80 -5.97 -14.66
CA THR A 91 -6.56 -4.55 -14.92
C THR A 91 -5.84 -4.29 -16.24
N SER A 92 -5.65 -5.29 -17.08
CA SER A 92 -4.98 -5.16 -18.39
C SER A 92 -5.69 -4.21 -19.36
N GLN A 93 -6.98 -3.93 -19.15
CA GLN A 93 -7.75 -2.99 -19.95
C GLN A 93 -7.77 -1.56 -19.38
N ASN A 94 -7.22 -1.35 -18.18
CA ASN A 94 -7.26 -0.07 -17.49
C ASN A 94 -6.11 0.84 -17.95
N GLN A 95 -6.24 1.40 -19.15
CA GLN A 95 -5.21 2.21 -19.83
C GLN A 95 -4.72 3.40 -19.00
N TYR A 96 -5.58 3.96 -18.15
CA TYR A 96 -5.27 5.14 -17.33
C TYR A 96 -4.85 4.79 -15.90
N GLY A 97 -4.83 3.49 -15.56
CA GLY A 97 -4.43 2.98 -14.26
C GLY A 97 -5.57 2.53 -13.38
N THR A 98 -5.20 1.95 -12.26
CA THR A 98 -6.12 1.39 -11.25
C THR A 98 -5.73 1.92 -9.88
N VAL A 99 -6.72 2.35 -9.11
CA VAL A 99 -6.56 2.74 -7.71
C VAL A 99 -7.44 1.85 -6.84
N ILE A 100 -6.86 1.21 -5.84
CA ILE A 100 -7.61 0.47 -4.84
C ILE A 100 -7.47 1.12 -3.47
N ASN A 101 -8.59 1.23 -2.74
CA ASN A 101 -8.63 1.79 -1.41
C ASN A 101 -8.15 0.81 -0.34
N SER A 102 -8.01 1.28 0.89
CA SER A 102 -7.47 0.50 2.01
C SER A 102 -8.27 -0.76 2.36
N GLN A 103 -9.58 -0.78 2.11
CA GLN A 103 -10.43 -1.96 2.37
C GLN A 103 -10.23 -3.02 1.29
N THR A 104 -10.16 -2.59 0.04
CA THR A 104 -9.85 -3.46 -1.10
C THR A 104 -8.43 -4.01 -0.97
N LEU A 105 -7.46 -3.16 -0.61
CA LEU A 105 -6.05 -3.52 -0.45
C LEU A 105 -5.82 -4.66 0.57
N GLU A 106 -6.57 -4.69 1.67
CA GLU A 106 -6.52 -5.79 2.64
C GLU A 106 -6.95 -7.14 2.07
N ARG A 107 -7.87 -7.11 1.11
CA ARG A 107 -8.58 -8.27 0.56
C ARG A 107 -8.14 -8.63 -0.86
N ALA A 108 -7.28 -7.82 -1.45
CA ALA A 108 -6.73 -8.04 -2.77
C ALA A 108 -5.51 -8.97 -2.70
N PHE A 109 -5.53 -9.99 -3.54
CA PHE A 109 -4.45 -10.97 -3.65
C PHE A 109 -4.00 -11.00 -5.11
N PRO A 110 -2.83 -10.43 -5.44
CA PRO A 110 -2.23 -10.62 -6.75
C PRO A 110 -2.18 -12.09 -7.12
N VAL A 111 -2.49 -12.40 -8.37
CA VAL A 111 -2.54 -13.76 -8.91
C VAL A 111 -1.56 -13.92 -10.06
N SER A 112 -1.47 -12.90 -10.92
CA SER A 112 -0.58 -12.93 -12.08
C SER A 112 -0.28 -11.53 -12.59
N ILE A 113 0.95 -11.36 -13.07
CA ILE A 113 1.40 -10.22 -13.87
C ILE A 113 1.98 -10.72 -15.20
N LYS A 114 1.27 -11.65 -15.83
CA LYS A 114 1.71 -12.31 -17.04
C LYS A 114 2.06 -11.32 -18.15
N GLY A 115 3.24 -11.50 -18.73
CA GLY A 115 3.77 -10.62 -19.78
C GLY A 115 4.57 -9.43 -19.26
N VAL A 116 4.51 -9.10 -17.98
CA VAL A 116 5.32 -8.04 -17.37
C VAL A 116 6.78 -8.48 -17.30
N GLN A 117 7.66 -7.63 -17.81
CA GLN A 117 9.12 -7.78 -17.76
C GLN A 117 9.75 -6.76 -16.81
N ARG A 118 9.03 -5.68 -16.51
CA ARG A 118 9.53 -4.57 -15.69
C ARG A 118 8.50 -4.13 -14.67
N ILE A 119 8.95 -3.92 -13.44
CA ILE A 119 8.20 -3.23 -12.40
C ILE A 119 8.94 -1.93 -12.10
N VAL A 120 8.25 -0.80 -12.19
CA VAL A 120 8.81 0.53 -11.98
C VAL A 120 8.02 1.24 -10.90
N THR A 121 8.63 1.50 -9.75
CA THR A 121 8.05 2.38 -8.74
C THR A 121 8.43 3.83 -9.06
N ILE A 122 7.45 4.74 -8.99
CA ILE A 122 7.62 6.16 -9.34
C ILE A 122 7.15 7.02 -8.19
N GLU A 123 8.04 7.85 -7.65
CA GLU A 123 7.76 8.67 -6.47
C GLU A 123 7.01 9.96 -6.81
N ASN A 124 7.37 10.61 -7.91
CA ASN A 124 6.72 11.85 -8.33
C ASN A 124 5.40 11.56 -9.04
N LYS A 125 4.29 12.13 -8.50
CA LYS A 125 2.95 11.91 -9.05
C LYS A 125 2.80 12.39 -10.48
N ALA A 126 3.38 13.54 -10.83
CA ALA A 126 3.30 14.07 -12.19
C ALA A 126 4.02 13.13 -13.19
N ASN A 127 5.21 12.63 -12.83
CA ASN A 127 5.92 11.66 -13.65
C ASN A 127 5.13 10.37 -13.82
N TYR A 128 4.48 9.89 -12.75
CA TYR A 128 3.63 8.70 -12.83
C TYR A 128 2.41 8.93 -13.74
N GLU A 129 1.75 10.09 -13.65
CA GLU A 129 0.60 10.42 -14.51
C GLU A 129 0.97 10.45 -16.00
N GLU A 130 2.17 10.93 -16.34
CA GLU A 130 2.68 10.99 -17.72
C GLU A 130 3.05 9.59 -18.28
N MET A 131 3.18 8.55 -17.44
CA MET A 131 3.48 7.21 -17.94
C MET A 131 2.33 6.67 -18.79
N LYS A 132 2.65 6.29 -20.01
CA LYS A 132 1.71 5.59 -20.90
C LYS A 132 1.65 4.12 -20.50
N TYR A 133 0.46 3.56 -20.56
CA TYR A 133 0.25 2.12 -20.36
C TYR A 133 1.16 1.30 -21.28
N ARG A 134 1.69 0.21 -20.76
CA ARG A 134 2.49 -0.78 -21.49
C ARG A 134 2.12 -2.18 -20.99
N GLU A 135 2.03 -3.13 -21.91
CA GLU A 135 1.72 -4.53 -21.57
C GLU A 135 2.90 -5.26 -20.89
N ASP A 136 4.11 -4.77 -21.10
CA ASP A 136 5.36 -5.34 -20.57
C ASP A 136 5.85 -4.68 -19.28
N THR A 137 5.12 -3.68 -18.76
CA THR A 137 5.58 -2.88 -17.62
C THR A 137 4.45 -2.60 -16.63
N LEU A 138 4.72 -2.84 -15.36
CA LEU A 138 3.85 -2.46 -14.25
C LEU A 138 4.46 -1.23 -13.55
N TYR A 139 3.81 -0.09 -13.71
CA TYR A 139 4.16 1.14 -13.00
C TYR A 139 3.39 1.21 -11.69
N LEU A 140 4.09 1.42 -10.58
CA LEU A 140 3.50 1.56 -9.24
C LEU A 140 3.76 2.98 -8.73
N PHE A 141 2.73 3.69 -8.35
CA PHE A 141 2.91 4.98 -7.68
C PHE A 141 3.40 4.77 -6.25
N CYS A 142 4.49 5.44 -5.90
CA CYS A 142 5.13 5.39 -4.59
C CYS A 142 5.08 6.77 -3.96
N HIS A 143 4.11 7.01 -3.08
CA HIS A 143 3.91 8.33 -2.44
C HIS A 143 4.90 8.64 -1.29
N GLY A 144 5.91 7.80 -1.10
CA GLY A 144 6.86 7.85 0.01
C GLY A 144 7.06 6.48 0.65
N PHE A 145 7.09 6.42 1.98
CA PHE A 145 7.18 5.16 2.71
C PHE A 145 5.86 4.40 2.67
N TYR A 146 5.86 3.22 2.05
CA TYR A 146 4.66 2.40 1.97
C TYR A 146 4.16 1.97 3.34
N SER A 147 2.86 2.08 3.54
CA SER A 147 2.18 1.59 4.72
C SER A 147 2.27 0.07 4.86
N PRO A 148 2.00 -0.49 6.04
CA PRO A 148 2.01 -1.94 6.23
C PRO A 148 1.10 -2.72 5.28
N LYS A 149 -0.06 -2.16 4.89
CA LYS A 149 -0.98 -2.81 3.96
C LYS A 149 -0.44 -2.83 2.53
N GLU A 150 0.12 -1.71 2.09
CA GLU A 150 0.76 -1.60 0.78
C GLU A 150 1.96 -2.55 0.68
N ARG A 151 2.79 -2.63 1.70
CA ARG A 151 3.92 -3.57 1.74
C ARG A 151 3.49 -5.03 1.68
N ILE A 152 2.39 -5.40 2.35
CA ILE A 152 1.84 -6.76 2.27
C ILE A 152 1.36 -7.06 0.85
N PHE A 153 0.67 -6.11 0.20
CA PHE A 153 0.23 -6.27 -1.18
C PHE A 153 1.42 -6.40 -2.13
N LEU A 154 2.44 -5.55 -1.99
CA LEU A 154 3.66 -5.62 -2.78
C LEU A 154 4.40 -6.94 -2.59
N LYS A 155 4.52 -7.42 -1.34
CA LYS A 155 5.13 -8.72 -1.07
C LYS A 155 4.39 -9.83 -1.83
N ARG A 156 3.07 -9.86 -1.78
CA ARG A 156 2.26 -10.83 -2.54
C ARG A 156 2.44 -10.67 -4.05
N LEU A 157 2.55 -9.43 -4.53
CA LEU A 157 2.83 -9.16 -5.94
C LEU A 157 4.18 -9.75 -6.37
N MET A 158 5.21 -9.61 -5.53
CA MET A 158 6.53 -10.20 -5.81
C MET A 158 6.51 -11.73 -5.78
N GLU A 159 5.65 -12.34 -4.94
CA GLU A 159 5.51 -13.81 -4.87
C GLU A 159 4.89 -14.42 -6.15
N VAL A 160 4.09 -13.63 -6.89
CA VAL A 160 3.49 -14.07 -8.17
C VAL A 160 4.24 -13.56 -9.40
N ALA A 161 5.31 -12.82 -9.21
CA ALA A 161 6.18 -12.38 -10.29
C ALA A 161 6.95 -13.58 -10.85
N GLU A 162 6.69 -13.95 -12.10
CA GLU A 162 7.31 -15.06 -12.79
C GLU A 162 8.47 -14.60 -13.66
N GLY A 163 9.55 -15.40 -13.71
CA GLY A 163 10.69 -15.16 -14.59
C GLY A 163 11.67 -14.08 -14.08
N GLU A 164 12.53 -13.60 -14.97
CA GLU A 164 13.49 -12.52 -14.68
C GLU A 164 12.83 -11.16 -14.85
N ILE A 165 12.20 -10.65 -13.77
CA ILE A 165 11.60 -9.32 -13.77
C ILE A 165 12.65 -8.29 -13.35
N GLN A 166 12.77 -7.23 -14.13
CA GLN A 166 13.62 -6.09 -13.81
C GLN A 166 12.88 -5.10 -12.94
N TYR A 167 13.51 -4.68 -11.84
CA TYR A 167 12.94 -3.72 -10.89
C TYR A 167 13.67 -2.38 -11.00
N PHE A 168 12.89 -1.32 -11.15
CA PHE A 168 13.37 0.04 -11.22
C PHE A 168 12.64 0.91 -10.19
N HIS A 169 13.36 1.92 -9.73
CA HIS A 169 12.78 2.98 -8.93
C HIS A 169 13.11 4.33 -9.58
N TRP A 170 12.09 5.12 -9.79
CA TRP A 170 12.22 6.48 -10.28
C TRP A 170 11.79 7.44 -9.17
N GLY A 171 12.75 7.95 -8.44
CA GLY A 171 12.60 8.91 -7.35
C GLY A 171 13.73 9.94 -7.37
N ASP A 172 13.71 10.82 -6.40
CA ASP A 172 14.76 11.80 -6.24
C ASP A 172 16.10 11.13 -5.86
N MET A 173 17.17 11.56 -6.51
CA MET A 173 18.53 11.05 -6.26
C MET A 173 19.17 11.73 -5.05
N ASP A 174 18.42 11.86 -3.97
CA ASP A 174 18.87 12.35 -2.68
C ASP A 174 18.80 11.27 -1.59
N MET A 175 19.20 11.61 -0.38
CA MET A 175 19.18 10.67 0.75
C MET A 175 17.76 10.23 1.13
N GLY A 176 16.74 11.08 0.87
CA GLY A 176 15.34 10.77 1.10
C GLY A 176 14.86 9.67 0.15
N GLY A 177 15.02 9.86 -1.15
CA GLY A 177 14.63 8.88 -2.17
C GLY A 177 15.37 7.54 -2.01
N ILE A 178 16.67 7.56 -1.67
CA ILE A 178 17.43 6.34 -1.37
C ILE A 178 16.84 5.57 -0.16
N ARG A 179 16.43 6.28 0.90
CA ARG A 179 15.80 5.67 2.08
C ARG A 179 14.43 5.07 1.75
N ILE A 180 13.60 5.81 1.01
CA ILE A 180 12.29 5.34 0.53
C ILE A 180 12.47 4.06 -0.29
N PHE A 181 13.41 4.05 -1.24
CA PHE A 181 13.69 2.85 -2.04
C PHE A 181 14.10 1.65 -1.18
N ARG A 182 15.02 1.84 -0.23
CA ARG A 182 15.49 0.76 0.67
C ARG A 182 14.40 0.21 1.56
N PHE A 183 13.53 1.08 2.08
CA PHE A 183 12.42 0.69 2.96
C PHE A 183 11.33 -0.08 2.22
N ASN A 184 11.05 0.32 0.99
CA ASN A 184 9.97 -0.25 0.18
C ASN A 184 10.39 -1.53 -0.57
N LYS A 185 11.69 -1.83 -0.65
CA LYS A 185 12.27 -3.05 -1.21
C LYS A 185 12.12 -4.23 -0.24
#